data_b734aaf3c832dacd1ff45b1d06d23761
#
_entry.id   b734aaf3c832dacd1ff45b1d06d23761
#
_cell.length_a   1.000
_cell.length_b   1.000
_cell.length_c   1.000
_cell.angle_alpha   90.00
_cell.angle_beta   90.00
_cell.angle_gamma   90.00
#
_symmetry.space_group_name_H-M   'P 1'
#
loop_
_entity.id
_entity.type
_entity.pdbx_description
1 polymer ?
#
loop_
_entity_poly.entity_id
_entity_poly.type
_entity_poly.pdbx_seq_one_letter_code
_entity_poly.pdbx_strand_id
1 'polypeptide(L)' 'MEKHEMIERLKRKIEEYGQCNQAKGCVETMAQTRKAMKKEDDFKYYEGQVKDREKNLAVLLDVIEKMLDIIANRK' A
#
# COMPACT_ATOMS: atom_id res chain seq x y z
N MET A 1 2.80 -8.26 24.91
CA MET A 1 3.79 -8.08 23.82
C MET A 1 4.77 -6.98 24.23
N GLU A 2 6.03 -7.25 24.09
CA GLU A 2 7.06 -6.28 24.46
C GLU A 2 7.17 -5.15 23.44
N LYS A 3 7.60 -4.00 23.92
CA LYS A 3 7.66 -2.79 23.10
C LYS A 3 8.54 -2.96 21.86
N HIS A 4 9.71 -3.61 21.99
CA HIS A 4 10.61 -3.76 20.86
C HIS A 4 10.04 -4.72 19.80
N GLU A 5 9.26 -5.72 20.19
CA GLU A 5 8.56 -6.58 19.23
C GLU A 5 7.53 -5.80 18.43
N MET A 6 6.81 -4.91 19.08
CA MET A 6 5.85 -4.03 18.41
C MET A 6 6.55 -3.11 17.42
N ILE A 7 7.71 -2.57 17.79
CA ILE A 7 8.50 -1.72 16.90
C ILE A 7 8.98 -2.51 15.68
N GLU A 8 9.42 -3.77 15.86
CA GLU A 8 9.83 -4.61 14.75
C GLU A 8 8.66 -4.91 13.80
N ARG A 9 7.48 -5.19 14.34
CA ARG A 9 6.27 -5.38 13.52
C ARG A 9 5.89 -4.12 12.78
N LEU A 10 6.00 -2.97 13.43
CA LEU A 10 5.73 -1.69 12.80
C LEU A 10 6.69 -1.44 11.62
N LYS A 11 7.97 -1.71 11.79
CA LYS A 11 8.96 -1.59 10.71
C LYS A 11 8.57 -2.45 9.50
N ARG A 12 8.14 -3.69 9.74
CA ARG A 12 7.70 -4.59 8.67
C ARG A 12 6.48 -4.03 7.94
N LYS A 13 5.53 -3.46 8.67
CA LYS A 13 4.33 -2.86 8.05
C LYS A 13 4.67 -1.63 7.22
N ILE A 14 5.63 -0.83 7.66
CA ILE A 14 6.12 0.33 6.90
C ILE A 14 6.79 -0.14 5.61
N GLU A 15 7.59 -1.20 5.67
CA GLU A 15 8.21 -1.79 4.47
C GLU A 15 7.17 -2.31 3.50
N GLU A 16 6.16 -3.03 3.99
CA GLU A 16 5.06 -3.51 3.16
C GLU A 16 4.34 -2.35 2.47
N TYR A 17 4.08 -1.27 3.20
CA TYR A 17 3.46 -0.08 2.65
C TYR A 17 4.29 0.50 1.50
N GLY A 18 5.61 0.62 1.70
CA GLY A 18 6.52 1.13 0.67
C GLY A 18 6.52 0.25 -0.58
N GLN A 19 6.54 -1.07 -0.41
CA GLN A 19 6.50 -2.03 -1.52
C GLN A 19 5.18 -1.96 -2.26
N CYS A 20 4.06 -1.88 -1.56
CA CYS A 20 2.74 -1.74 -2.16
C CYS A 20 2.62 -0.43 -2.93
N ASN A 21 3.18 0.65 -2.40
CA ASN A 21 3.16 1.94 -3.07
C ASN A 21 3.98 1.92 -4.36
N GLN A 22 5.13 1.27 -4.37
CA GLN A 22 5.94 1.08 -5.59
C GLN A 22 5.18 0.26 -6.62
N ALA A 23 4.55 -0.84 -6.20
CA ALA A 23 3.76 -1.69 -7.08
C ALA A 23 2.59 -0.91 -7.69
N LYS A 24 1.92 -0.08 -6.90
CA LYS A 24 0.86 0.80 -7.37
C LYS A 24 1.36 1.74 -8.47
N GLY A 25 2.52 2.38 -8.26
CA GLY A 25 3.13 3.27 -9.25
C GLY A 25 3.40 2.57 -10.57
N CYS A 26 3.94 1.34 -10.54
CA CYS A 26 4.18 0.54 -11.73
C CYS A 26 2.87 0.24 -12.47
N VAL A 27 1.83 -0.16 -11.76
CA VAL A 27 0.52 -0.47 -12.35
C VAL A 27 -0.12 0.79 -12.94
N GLU A 28 0.00 1.94 -12.28
CA GLU A 28 -0.47 3.21 -12.82
C GLU A 28 0.20 3.57 -14.15
N THR A 29 1.51 3.38 -14.24
CA THR A 29 2.27 3.63 -15.47
C THR A 29 1.79 2.71 -16.58
N MET A 30 1.57 1.42 -16.29
CA MET A 30 1.06 0.47 -17.25
C MET A 30 -0.35 0.86 -17.73
N ALA A 31 -1.22 1.30 -16.82
CA ALA A 31 -2.57 1.73 -17.15
C ALA A 31 -2.53 2.94 -18.10
N GLN A 32 -1.71 3.92 -17.83
CA GLN A 32 -1.57 5.11 -18.68
C GLN A 32 -1.02 4.75 -20.05
N THR A 33 -0.06 3.84 -20.12
CA THR A 33 0.50 3.36 -21.38
C THR A 33 -0.58 2.70 -22.23
N ARG A 34 -1.39 1.84 -21.63
CA ARG A 34 -2.49 1.15 -22.35
C ARG A 34 -3.56 2.13 -22.81
N LYS A 35 -3.87 3.14 -22.02
CA LYS A 35 -4.80 4.20 -22.41
C LYS A 35 -4.28 4.97 -23.63
N ALA A 36 -3.00 5.33 -23.63
CA ALA A 36 -2.37 6.02 -24.76
C ALA A 36 -2.36 5.17 -26.02
N MET A 37 -2.28 3.84 -25.87
CA MET A 37 -2.34 2.89 -27.00
C MET A 37 -3.76 2.55 -27.42
N LYS A 38 -4.78 3.13 -26.80
CA LYS A 38 -6.21 2.92 -27.05
C LYS A 38 -6.66 1.48 -26.83
N LYS A 39 -6.02 0.78 -25.89
CA LYS A 39 -6.41 -0.57 -25.47
C LYS A 39 -7.32 -0.51 -24.25
N GLU A 40 -8.61 -0.26 -24.47
CA GLU A 40 -9.57 -0.01 -23.39
C GLU A 40 -9.73 -1.17 -22.42
N ASP A 41 -9.75 -2.41 -22.91
CA ASP A 41 -9.90 -3.57 -22.03
C ASP A 41 -8.71 -3.73 -21.09
N ASP A 42 -7.50 -3.59 -21.62
CA ASP A 42 -6.27 -3.64 -20.82
C ASP A 42 -6.21 -2.47 -19.83
N PHE A 43 -6.62 -1.28 -20.27
CA PHE A 43 -6.67 -0.12 -19.40
C PHE A 43 -7.61 -0.34 -18.21
N LYS A 44 -8.80 -0.87 -18.44
CA LYS A 44 -9.76 -1.17 -17.37
C LYS A 44 -9.21 -2.20 -16.39
N TYR A 45 -8.51 -3.20 -16.88
CA TYR A 45 -7.86 -4.20 -16.04
C TYR A 45 -6.85 -3.57 -15.10
N TYR A 46 -5.93 -2.77 -15.63
CA TYR A 46 -4.91 -2.10 -14.82
C TYR A 46 -5.50 -1.03 -13.90
N GLU A 47 -6.53 -0.33 -14.34
CA GLU A 47 -7.24 0.62 -13.47
C GLU A 47 -7.85 -0.08 -12.26
N GLY A 48 -8.44 -1.26 -12.46
CA GLY A 48 -8.96 -2.08 -11.37
C GLY A 48 -7.86 -2.48 -10.39
N GLN A 49 -6.68 -2.86 -10.88
CA GLN A 49 -5.54 -3.18 -10.04
C GLN A 49 -5.04 -1.97 -9.24
N VAL A 50 -5.02 -0.78 -9.84
CA VAL A 50 -4.66 0.45 -9.13
C VAL A 50 -5.62 0.67 -7.96
N LYS A 51 -6.92 0.52 -8.18
CA LYS A 51 -7.92 0.68 -7.12
C LYS A 51 -7.73 -0.33 -5.99
N ASP A 52 -7.42 -1.59 -6.32
CA ASP A 52 -7.15 -2.62 -5.31
C ASP A 52 -5.90 -2.29 -4.49
N ARG A 53 -4.84 -1.80 -5.15
CA ARG A 53 -3.63 -1.36 -4.46
C ARG A 53 -3.89 -0.18 -3.53
N GLU A 54 -4.73 0.77 -3.95
CA GLU A 54 -5.13 1.90 -3.13
C GLU A 54 -5.86 1.45 -1.86
N LYS A 55 -6.77 0.49 -1.98
CA LYS A 55 -7.45 -0.10 -0.83
C LYS A 55 -6.47 -0.76 0.12
N ASN A 56 -5.53 -1.54 -0.41
CA ASN A 56 -4.51 -2.21 0.40
C ASN A 56 -3.63 -1.18 1.13
N LEU A 57 -3.24 -0.11 0.45
CA LEU A 57 -2.46 0.97 1.08
C LEU A 57 -3.22 1.63 2.21
N ALA A 58 -4.51 1.89 2.03
CA ALA A 58 -5.34 2.49 3.07
C ALA A 58 -5.43 1.59 4.30
N VAL A 59 -5.60 0.28 4.10
CA VAL A 59 -5.65 -0.70 5.20
C VAL A 59 -4.30 -0.74 5.94
N LEU A 60 -3.19 -0.81 5.20
CA LEU A 60 -1.86 -0.83 5.81
C LEU A 60 -1.58 0.44 6.60
N LEU A 61 -1.95 1.60 6.07
CA LEU A 61 -1.78 2.87 6.76
C LEU A 61 -2.57 2.90 8.07
N ASP A 62 -3.82 2.43 8.06
CA ASP A 62 -4.65 2.33 9.25
C ASP A 62 -4.01 1.43 10.32
N VAL A 63 -3.47 0.29 9.91
CA VAL A 63 -2.77 -0.63 10.82
C VAL A 63 -1.52 0.05 11.41
N ILE A 64 -0.74 0.73 10.58
CA ILE A 64 0.46 1.46 11.03
C ILE A 64 0.10 2.53 12.05
N GLU A 65 -0.96 3.32 11.80
CA GLU A 65 -1.42 4.36 12.71
C GLU A 65 -1.86 3.78 14.06
N LYS A 66 -2.59 2.67 14.05
CA LYS A 66 -3.02 1.98 15.28
C LYS A 66 -1.82 1.46 16.07
N MET A 67 -0.82 0.90 15.38
CA MET A 67 0.39 0.42 16.05
C MET A 67 1.18 1.56 16.67
N LEU A 68 1.27 2.71 15.99
CA LEU A 68 1.92 3.90 16.54
C LEU A 68 1.20 4.40 17.79
N ASP A 69 -0.12 4.42 17.78
CA ASP A 69 -0.91 4.82 18.95
C ASP A 69 -0.65 3.91 20.14
N ILE A 70 -0.61 2.60 19.93
CA ILE A 70 -0.34 1.63 20.98
C ILE A 70 1.05 1.86 21.56
N ILE A 71 2.05 2.05 20.71
CA ILE A 71 3.44 2.28 21.15
C ILE A 71 3.55 3.61 21.91
N ALA A 72 2.92 4.66 21.42
CA ALA A 72 2.95 5.99 22.06
C ALA A 72 2.28 5.97 23.44
N ASN A 73 1.25 5.15 23.63
CA ASN A 73 0.53 5.06 24.91
C ASN A 73 1.16 4.08 25.90
N ARG A 74 2.18 3.34 25.49
CA ARG A 74 2.93 2.46 26.37
C ARG A 74 4.08 3.23 27.00
N LYS A 75 4.04 3.29 28.31
CA LYS A 75 5.11 3.92 29.08
C LYS A 75 6.03 2.86 29.70
#